data_4e5cd63de54fc39620c5d8c297cd4a03
#
_entry.id   4e5cd63de54fc39620c5d8c297cd4a03
#
_cell.length_a   1.000
_cell.length_b   1.000
_cell.length_c   1.000
_cell.angle_alpha   90.00
_cell.angle_beta   90.00
_cell.angle_gamma   90.00
#
_symmetry.space_group_name_H-M   'P 1'
#
loop_
_entity.id
_entity.type
_entity.pdbx_description
1 polymer ?
#
loop_
_entity_poly.entity_id
_entity_poly.type
_entity_poly.pdbx_seq_one_letter_code
_entity_poly.pdbx_strand_id
1 'polypeptide(L)'
;MKIRNAVSNGYFTTSKTIKTIKDIKRKTIMKKDIIFAPIMLLVGVALFLLRFTGMSAHIAISVVGILVLAAYTVATKKEWKIPALEIIMRAFYGIALITGIVIMNVHGVVALAIIHKVSAVLFTALIIALLSYKLATKKKD
;
A
#
# COMPACT_ATOMS: atom_id res chain seq x y z
N MET A 1 52.03 -6.40 21.42
CA MET A 1 51.57 -6.22 20.01
C MET A 1 50.38 -7.12 19.58
N LYS A 2 49.75 -7.90 20.51
CA LYS A 2 48.62 -8.82 20.16
C LYS A 2 47.20 -8.24 20.37
N ILE A 3 47.03 -7.15 21.10
CA ILE A 3 45.67 -6.64 21.48
C ILE A 3 45.00 -5.81 20.36
N ARG A 4 45.78 -5.14 19.49
CA ARG A 4 45.20 -4.32 18.41
C ARG A 4 44.46 -5.13 17.33
N ASN A 5 44.84 -6.38 17.08
CA ASN A 5 44.23 -7.18 16.04
C ASN A 5 42.86 -7.79 16.41
N ALA A 6 42.61 -7.98 17.74
CA ALA A 6 41.33 -8.51 18.22
C ALA A 6 40.18 -7.49 18.10
N VAL A 7 40.47 -6.21 18.31
CA VAL A 7 39.48 -5.11 18.26
C VAL A 7 39.06 -4.87 16.79
N SER A 8 40.01 -4.90 15.85
CA SER A 8 39.70 -4.70 14.41
C SER A 8 38.80 -5.81 13.84
N ASN A 9 38.99 -7.07 14.24
CA ASN A 9 38.13 -8.17 13.81
C ASN A 9 36.71 -8.11 14.39
N GLY A 10 36.54 -7.59 15.59
CA GLY A 10 35.23 -7.43 16.20
C GLY A 10 34.34 -6.40 15.47
N TYR A 11 34.91 -5.26 15.08
CA TYR A 11 34.16 -4.23 14.33
C TYR A 11 33.81 -4.66 12.91
N PHE A 12 34.68 -5.45 12.25
CA PHE A 12 34.43 -5.95 10.90
C PHE A 12 33.30 -6.97 10.87
N THR A 13 33.23 -7.87 11.86
CA THR A 13 32.16 -8.87 11.99
C THR A 13 30.80 -8.24 12.26
N THR A 14 30.73 -7.24 13.14
CA THR A 14 29.50 -6.51 13.47
C THR A 14 28.97 -5.73 12.26
N SER A 15 29.80 -5.06 11.50
CA SER A 15 29.41 -4.33 10.30
C SER A 15 28.80 -5.24 9.23
N LYS A 16 29.42 -6.40 8.99
CA LYS A 16 28.94 -7.40 8.02
C LYS A 16 27.59 -7.99 8.44
N THR A 17 27.41 -8.29 9.70
CA THR A 17 26.16 -8.81 10.27
C THR A 17 25.02 -7.81 10.15
N ILE A 18 25.27 -6.54 10.46
CA ILE A 18 24.27 -5.47 10.34
C ILE A 18 23.83 -5.28 8.88
N LYS A 19 24.78 -5.33 7.93
CA LYS A 19 24.45 -5.23 6.50
C LYS A 19 23.58 -6.39 6.04
N THR A 20 23.93 -7.63 6.43
CA THR A 20 23.15 -8.83 6.11
C THR A 20 21.72 -8.77 6.68
N ILE A 21 21.55 -8.32 7.92
CA ILE A 21 20.22 -8.15 8.54
C ILE A 21 19.38 -7.11 7.80
N LYS A 22 20.01 -5.98 7.39
CA LYS A 22 19.33 -4.95 6.60
C LYS A 22 18.87 -5.48 5.24
N ASP A 23 19.71 -6.27 4.57
CA ASP A 23 19.38 -6.84 3.25
C ASP A 23 18.27 -7.89 3.34
N ILE A 24 18.28 -8.76 4.36
CA ILE A 24 17.21 -9.72 4.62
C ILE A 24 15.89 -8.98 4.88
N LYS A 25 15.93 -7.96 5.74
CA LYS A 25 14.75 -7.14 6.06
C LYS A 25 14.20 -6.44 4.82
N ARG A 26 15.06 -5.87 3.96
CA ARG A 26 14.66 -5.23 2.70
C ARG A 26 14.00 -6.22 1.73
N LYS A 27 14.57 -7.42 1.56
CA LYS A 27 13.99 -8.48 0.72
C LYS A 27 12.61 -8.93 1.21
N THR A 28 12.41 -9.06 2.52
CA THR A 28 11.13 -9.48 3.11
C THR A 28 10.05 -8.41 2.90
N ILE A 29 10.40 -7.13 3.03
CA ILE A 29 9.51 -6.00 2.79
C ILE A 29 9.06 -5.97 1.32
N MET A 30 10.01 -6.04 0.38
CA MET A 30 9.70 -6.04 -1.06
C MET A 30 8.77 -7.19 -1.46
N LYS A 31 8.89 -8.37 -0.84
CA LYS A 31 7.99 -9.50 -1.12
C LYS A 31 6.55 -9.20 -0.75
N LYS A 32 6.31 -8.57 0.40
CA LYS A 32 4.96 -8.19 0.86
C LYS A 32 4.32 -7.18 -0.08
N ASP A 33 5.04 -6.14 -0.45
CA ASP A 33 4.55 -5.09 -1.35
C ASP A 33 4.17 -5.63 -2.74
N ILE A 34 4.95 -6.58 -3.26
CA ILE A 34 4.68 -7.21 -4.56
C ILE A 34 3.37 -8.01 -4.54
N ILE A 35 2.98 -8.53 -3.40
CA ILE A 35 1.73 -9.29 -3.24
C ILE A 35 0.55 -8.34 -3.03
N PHE A 36 0.68 -7.36 -2.14
CA PHE A 36 -0.44 -6.49 -1.79
C PHE A 36 -0.82 -5.47 -2.86
N ALA A 37 0.15 -4.92 -3.60
CA ALA A 37 -0.14 -3.93 -4.63
C ALA A 37 -1.03 -4.46 -5.76
N PRO A 38 -0.78 -5.65 -6.36
CA PRO A 38 -1.68 -6.20 -7.38
C PRO A 38 -3.05 -6.58 -6.81
N ILE A 39 -3.15 -7.04 -5.56
CA ILE A 39 -4.44 -7.33 -4.92
C ILE A 39 -5.26 -6.04 -4.79
N MET A 40 -4.65 -4.95 -4.32
CA MET A 40 -5.33 -3.65 -4.21
C MET A 40 -5.72 -3.09 -5.59
N LEU A 41 -4.89 -3.30 -6.61
CA LEU A 41 -5.23 -2.93 -7.98
C LEU A 41 -6.45 -3.71 -8.48
N LEU A 42 -6.49 -5.02 -8.22
CA LEU A 42 -7.61 -5.87 -8.59
C LEU A 42 -8.90 -5.44 -7.89
N VAL A 43 -8.83 -5.10 -6.60
CA VAL A 43 -9.95 -4.52 -5.85
C VAL A 43 -10.40 -3.20 -6.48
N GLY A 44 -9.49 -2.30 -6.83
CA GLY A 44 -9.80 -1.02 -7.47
C GLY A 44 -10.49 -1.19 -8.83
N VAL A 45 -9.97 -2.09 -9.68
CA VAL A 45 -10.58 -2.43 -10.98
C VAL A 45 -11.94 -3.07 -10.80
N ALA A 46 -12.08 -4.01 -9.85
CA ALA A 46 -13.35 -4.65 -9.55
C ALA A 46 -14.42 -3.64 -9.09
N LEU A 47 -14.04 -2.69 -8.21
CA LEU A 47 -14.93 -1.60 -7.77
C LEU A 47 -15.40 -0.74 -8.95
N PHE A 48 -14.51 -0.47 -9.90
CA PHE A 48 -14.85 0.30 -11.09
C PHE A 48 -15.83 -0.47 -12.01
N LEU A 49 -15.56 -1.74 -12.28
CA LEU A 49 -16.38 -2.59 -13.15
C LEU A 49 -17.73 -2.91 -12.52
N LEU A 50 -17.77 -3.23 -11.23
CA LEU A 50 -18.98 -3.61 -10.52
C LEU A 50 -19.93 -2.44 -10.24
N ARG A 51 -19.54 -1.22 -10.55
CA ARG A 51 -20.45 -0.08 -10.56
C ARG A 51 -21.66 -0.32 -11.47
N PHE A 52 -21.49 -1.13 -12.52
CA PHE A 52 -22.55 -1.43 -13.50
C PHE A 52 -23.37 -2.67 -13.13
N THR A 53 -22.94 -3.49 -12.17
CA THR A 53 -23.58 -4.77 -11.83
C THR A 53 -24.51 -4.70 -10.62
N GLY A 54 -24.44 -3.64 -9.83
CA GLY A 54 -25.33 -3.42 -8.70
C GLY A 54 -24.65 -2.90 -7.43
N MET A 55 -25.44 -2.23 -6.60
CA MET A 55 -24.97 -1.58 -5.38
C MET A 55 -24.42 -2.58 -4.37
N SER A 56 -25.06 -3.74 -4.21
CA SER A 56 -24.65 -4.77 -3.24
C SER A 56 -23.27 -5.35 -3.53
N ALA A 57 -22.95 -5.61 -4.80
CA ALA A 57 -21.65 -6.12 -5.22
C ALA A 57 -20.55 -5.06 -4.99
N HIS A 58 -20.83 -3.80 -5.29
CA HIS A 58 -19.91 -2.69 -5.05
C HIS A 58 -19.59 -2.54 -3.55
N ILE A 59 -20.59 -2.62 -2.67
CA ILE A 59 -20.41 -2.58 -1.21
C ILE A 59 -19.57 -3.77 -0.74
N ALA A 60 -19.89 -4.99 -1.16
CA ALA A 60 -19.16 -6.19 -0.74
C ALA A 60 -17.67 -6.10 -1.08
N ILE A 61 -17.32 -5.65 -2.28
CA ILE A 61 -15.91 -5.47 -2.68
C ILE A 61 -15.26 -4.30 -1.96
N SER A 62 -15.98 -3.24 -1.63
CA SER A 62 -15.45 -2.16 -0.79
C SER A 62 -15.05 -2.67 0.59
N VAL A 63 -15.86 -3.53 1.20
CA VAL A 63 -15.53 -4.17 2.50
C VAL A 63 -14.29 -5.06 2.38
N VAL A 64 -14.19 -5.87 1.31
CA VAL A 64 -12.97 -6.67 1.05
C VAL A 64 -11.75 -5.75 0.91
N GLY A 65 -11.87 -4.64 0.21
CA GLY A 65 -10.79 -3.66 0.07
C GLY A 65 -10.32 -3.08 1.41
N ILE A 66 -11.26 -2.78 2.34
CA ILE A 66 -10.92 -2.34 3.70
C ILE A 66 -10.12 -3.41 4.44
N LEU A 67 -10.58 -4.66 4.39
CA LEU A 67 -9.91 -5.76 5.07
C LEU A 67 -8.49 -5.99 4.54
N VAL A 68 -8.32 -5.94 3.21
CA VAL A 68 -6.99 -6.04 2.57
C VAL A 68 -6.10 -4.87 2.98
N LEU A 69 -6.61 -3.63 2.99
CA LEU A 69 -5.84 -2.45 3.39
C LEU A 69 -5.47 -2.50 4.88
N ALA A 70 -6.37 -2.96 5.74
CA ALA A 70 -6.11 -3.16 7.17
C ALA A 70 -5.03 -4.22 7.39
N ALA A 71 -5.14 -5.38 6.73
CA ALA A 71 -4.14 -6.44 6.78
C ALA A 71 -2.76 -5.96 6.31
N TYR A 72 -2.71 -5.19 5.20
CA TYR A 72 -1.48 -4.58 4.71
C TYR A 72 -0.90 -3.60 5.73
N THR A 73 -1.73 -2.75 6.33
CA THR A 73 -1.29 -1.77 7.34
C THR A 73 -0.69 -2.46 8.55
N VAL A 74 -1.33 -3.54 9.05
CA VAL A 74 -0.81 -4.33 10.17
C VAL A 74 0.51 -5.02 9.80
N ALA A 75 0.59 -5.59 8.59
CA ALA A 75 1.78 -6.27 8.10
C ALA A 75 2.99 -5.34 7.95
N THR A 76 2.75 -4.04 7.65
CA THR A 76 3.79 -3.02 7.44
C THR A 76 4.03 -2.10 8.64
N LYS A 77 3.28 -2.28 9.74
CA LYS A 77 3.34 -1.41 10.94
C LYS A 77 4.73 -1.26 11.57
N LYS A 78 5.63 -2.22 11.35
CA LYS A 78 7.02 -2.17 11.84
C LYS A 78 7.97 -1.29 11.00
N GLU A 79 7.47 -0.76 9.89
CA GLU A 79 8.28 0.05 8.97
C GLU A 79 8.03 1.52 9.25
N TRP A 80 8.97 2.18 9.94
CA TRP A 80 8.88 3.58 10.36
C TRP A 80 8.87 4.59 9.20
N LYS A 81 9.06 4.16 7.97
CA LYS A 81 9.05 5.04 6.78
C LYS A 81 8.03 4.55 5.78
N ILE A 82 6.80 4.97 5.97
CA ILE A 82 5.75 4.79 4.96
C ILE A 82 6.01 5.84 3.87
N PRO A 83 6.18 5.44 2.59
CA PRO A 83 6.31 6.40 1.51
C PRO A 83 5.12 7.36 1.47
N ALA A 84 5.38 8.65 1.22
CA ALA A 84 4.31 9.65 1.16
C ALA A 84 3.20 9.26 0.18
N LEU A 85 3.56 8.61 -0.93
CA LEU A 85 2.62 8.11 -1.92
C LEU A 85 1.63 7.08 -1.33
N GLU A 86 2.07 6.22 -0.42
CA GLU A 86 1.17 5.26 0.26
C GLU A 86 0.20 5.95 1.23
N ILE A 87 0.65 7.00 1.90
CA ILE A 87 -0.21 7.79 2.80
C ILE A 87 -1.31 8.48 1.98
N ILE A 88 -0.92 9.11 0.87
CA ILE A 88 -1.85 9.79 -0.04
C ILE A 88 -2.86 8.80 -0.63
N MET A 89 -2.40 7.64 -1.08
CA MET A 89 -3.26 6.57 -1.60
C MET A 89 -4.31 6.12 -0.56
N ARG A 90 -3.88 5.90 0.69
CA ARG A 90 -4.79 5.51 1.79
C ARG A 90 -5.80 6.61 2.10
N ALA A 91 -5.39 7.88 2.05
CA ALA A 91 -6.28 9.02 2.26
C ALA A 91 -7.37 9.08 1.19
N PHE A 92 -7.03 8.93 -0.10
CA PHE A 92 -8.05 8.90 -1.17
C PHE A 92 -8.99 7.71 -1.06
N TYR A 93 -8.49 6.54 -0.65
CA TYR A 93 -9.36 5.40 -0.38
C TYR A 93 -10.34 5.69 0.76
N GLY A 94 -9.86 6.28 1.86
CA GLY A 94 -10.71 6.69 2.99
C GLY A 94 -11.77 7.72 2.59
N ILE A 95 -11.41 8.73 1.80
CA ILE A 95 -12.35 9.74 1.28
C ILE A 95 -13.41 9.07 0.39
N ALA A 96 -13.00 8.20 -0.53
CA ALA A 96 -13.93 7.47 -1.39
C ALA A 96 -14.89 6.61 -0.56
N LEU A 97 -14.41 5.93 0.47
CA LEU A 97 -15.22 5.11 1.35
C LEU A 97 -16.25 5.94 2.13
N ILE A 98 -15.81 7.01 2.80
CA ILE A 98 -16.69 7.88 3.60
C ILE A 98 -17.74 8.51 2.70
N THR A 99 -17.36 9.08 1.57
CA THR A 99 -18.30 9.69 0.61
C THR A 99 -19.26 8.65 0.03
N GLY A 100 -18.83 7.42 -0.21
CA GLY A 100 -19.68 6.33 -0.64
C GLY A 100 -20.77 6.00 0.39
N ILE A 101 -20.40 5.88 1.68
CA ILE A 101 -21.36 5.65 2.77
C ILE A 101 -22.35 6.81 2.91
N VAL A 102 -21.87 8.06 2.81
CA VAL A 102 -22.74 9.24 2.92
C VAL A 102 -23.74 9.29 1.76
N ILE A 103 -23.32 9.03 0.52
CA ILE A 103 -24.19 9.01 -0.66
C ILE A 103 -25.32 7.98 -0.52
N MET A 104 -25.06 6.86 0.13
CA MET A 104 -26.10 5.84 0.38
C MET A 104 -27.20 6.34 1.32
N ASN A 105 -26.88 7.26 2.24
CA ASN A 105 -27.80 7.77 3.24
C ASN A 105 -28.39 9.14 2.87
N VAL A 106 -27.68 9.91 2.05
CA VAL A 106 -28.09 11.28 1.67
C VAL A 106 -28.25 11.35 0.16
N HIS A 107 -29.49 11.38 -0.29
CA HIS A 107 -29.82 11.43 -1.71
C HIS A 107 -29.74 12.87 -2.26
N GLY A 108 -29.33 13.01 -3.52
CA GLY A 108 -29.40 14.28 -4.26
C GLY A 108 -28.20 15.21 -4.14
N VAL A 109 -27.16 14.85 -3.39
CA VAL A 109 -25.96 15.70 -3.26
C VAL A 109 -24.94 15.36 -4.36
N VAL A 110 -25.05 16.05 -5.49
CA VAL A 110 -24.19 15.86 -6.68
C VAL A 110 -22.69 16.03 -6.34
N ALA A 111 -22.36 16.98 -5.48
CA ALA A 111 -20.97 17.23 -5.06
C ALA A 111 -20.33 16.00 -4.42
N LEU A 112 -21.04 15.28 -3.54
CA LEU A 112 -20.54 14.05 -2.91
C LEU A 112 -20.29 12.96 -3.95
N ALA A 113 -21.17 12.81 -4.93
CA ALA A 113 -20.98 11.84 -6.01
C ALA A 113 -19.74 12.16 -6.85
N ILE A 114 -19.46 13.42 -7.10
CA ILE A 114 -18.25 13.86 -7.81
C ILE A 114 -17.00 13.56 -6.97
N ILE A 115 -16.99 13.93 -5.69
CA ILE A 115 -15.87 13.69 -4.77
C ILE A 115 -15.57 12.18 -4.68
N HIS A 116 -16.61 11.35 -4.53
CA HIS A 116 -16.46 9.89 -4.50
C HIS A 116 -15.80 9.35 -5.78
N LYS A 117 -16.29 9.75 -6.95
CA LYS A 117 -15.75 9.31 -8.25
C LYS A 117 -14.31 9.76 -8.44
N VAL A 118 -14.00 11.03 -8.18
CA VAL A 118 -12.66 11.59 -8.32
C VAL A 118 -11.69 10.90 -7.37
N SER A 119 -12.06 10.70 -6.12
CA SER A 119 -11.23 9.99 -5.14
C SER A 119 -10.96 8.55 -5.53
N ALA A 120 -11.95 7.83 -6.08
CA ALA A 120 -11.77 6.46 -6.55
C ALA A 120 -10.84 6.38 -7.77
N VAL A 121 -10.94 7.31 -8.71
CA VAL A 121 -10.04 7.39 -9.87
C VAL A 121 -8.61 7.70 -9.43
N LEU A 122 -8.42 8.70 -8.55
CA LEU A 122 -7.11 9.07 -8.03
C LEU A 122 -6.48 7.92 -7.23
N PHE A 123 -7.25 7.23 -6.41
CA PHE A 123 -6.81 6.04 -5.70
C PHE A 123 -6.28 4.97 -6.67
N THR A 124 -7.03 4.65 -7.71
CA THR A 124 -6.62 3.64 -8.72
C THR A 124 -5.36 4.08 -9.47
N ALA A 125 -5.28 5.35 -9.88
CA ALA A 125 -4.10 5.91 -10.56
C ALA A 125 -2.86 5.84 -9.67
N LEU A 126 -2.99 6.15 -8.37
CA LEU A 126 -1.90 6.08 -7.40
C LEU A 126 -1.41 4.65 -7.17
N ILE A 127 -2.31 3.65 -7.16
CA ILE A 127 -1.92 2.23 -7.08
C ILE A 127 -1.09 1.84 -8.30
N ILE A 128 -1.54 2.19 -9.50
CA ILE A 128 -0.81 1.91 -10.75
C ILE A 128 0.58 2.56 -10.71
N ALA A 129 0.65 3.83 -10.30
CA ALA A 129 1.92 4.55 -10.17
C ALA A 129 2.85 3.90 -9.15
N LEU A 130 2.33 3.52 -7.98
CA LEU A 130 3.10 2.84 -6.93
C LEU A 130 3.63 1.48 -7.40
N LEU A 131 2.78 0.69 -8.07
CA LEU A 131 3.17 -0.61 -8.61
C LEU A 131 4.24 -0.46 -9.69
N SER A 132 4.06 0.47 -10.61
CA SER A 132 5.03 0.76 -11.67
C SER A 132 6.37 1.20 -11.10
N TYR A 133 6.37 2.09 -10.10
CA TYR A 133 7.58 2.53 -9.41
C TYR A 133 8.31 1.36 -8.73
N LYS A 134 7.57 0.50 -8.01
CA LYS A 134 8.15 -0.67 -7.30
C LYS A 134 8.71 -1.70 -8.28
N LEU A 135 8.07 -1.91 -9.43
CA LEU A 135 8.57 -2.82 -10.47
C LEU A 135 9.83 -2.27 -11.17
N ALA A 136 9.85 -0.96 -11.44
CA ALA A 136 11.00 -0.31 -12.06
C ALA A 136 12.24 -0.32 -11.17
N THR A 137 12.08 -0.13 -9.86
CA THR A 137 13.19 -0.19 -8.89
C THR A 137 13.73 -1.60 -8.70
N LYS A 138 12.86 -2.62 -8.78
CA LYS A 138 13.28 -4.02 -8.68
C LYS A 138 14.17 -4.48 -9.83
N LYS A 139 14.04 -3.87 -11.01
CA LYS A 139 14.82 -4.25 -12.21
C LYS A 139 16.27 -3.73 -12.15
N LYS A 140 16.57 -2.80 -11.22
CA LYS A 140 17.92 -2.20 -11.08
C LYS A 140 18.80 -2.87 -10.02
N ASP A 141 18.24 -3.75 -9.21
CA ASP A 141 18.95 -4.60 -8.22
C ASP A 141 19.16 -6.02 -8.76
#